data_b9b2784ed73394624e393ca438b7d2de
#
_entry.id   b9b2784ed73394624e393ca438b7d2de
#
_cell.length_a   1.000
_cell.length_b   1.000
_cell.length_c   1.000
_cell.angle_alpha   90.00
_cell.angle_beta   90.00
_cell.angle_gamma   90.00
#
_symmetry.space_group_name_H-M   'P 1'
#
loop_
_entity.id
_entity.type
_entity.pdbx_description
1 polymer ?
#
loop_
_entity_poly.entity_id
_entity_poly.type
_entity_poly.pdbx_seq_one_letter_code
_entity_poly.pdbx_strand_id
1 'polypeptide(L)'
;RGLNGLRMYPVPADVRRLMYKVKHAQGVDITRIFCGLNEVRNIIPSIHYALEAGMIPQATLCITFSPVHTVEYYTAIAERLIEAGAPEICLKDMAGVGRPEMLGRLTKAIKERHPEIIIQYHGHSGPGLSMASILEVCENGADIIDVAMEPISWGKVHPDVISVQAM
;
A
#
# COMPACT_ATOMS: atom_id res chain seq x y z
N ARG A 1 1.26 0.30 9.50
CA ARG A 1 2.02 0.43 10.76
C ARG A 1 3.25 -0.47 10.76
N GLY A 2 4.38 -0.03 10.38
CA GLY A 2 5.62 -0.81 10.39
C GLY A 2 6.45 -0.59 11.66
N LEU A 3 7.75 -0.45 11.47
CA LEU A 3 8.71 -0.26 12.57
C LEU A 3 8.38 0.94 13.47
N ASN A 4 7.82 2.01 12.90
CA ASN A 4 7.43 3.25 13.57
C ASN A 4 5.91 3.33 13.82
N GLY A 5 5.26 2.20 14.04
CA GLY A 5 3.81 2.10 14.05
C GLY A 5 3.08 2.92 15.12
N LEU A 6 3.70 3.17 16.25
CA LEU A 6 3.12 3.91 17.37
C LEU A 6 3.52 5.39 17.38
N ARG A 7 4.68 5.73 16.85
CA ARG A 7 5.24 7.08 16.85
C ARG A 7 6.32 7.24 15.78
N MET A 8 6.93 8.41 15.69
CA MET A 8 7.96 8.72 14.69
C MET A 8 9.29 7.97 14.88
N TYR A 9 9.46 7.26 15.99
CA TYR A 9 10.66 6.49 16.29
C TYR A 9 10.36 5.00 16.32
N PRO A 10 11.34 4.13 16.01
CA PRO A 10 11.21 2.70 16.19
C PRO A 10 10.83 2.34 17.62
N VAL A 11 10.02 1.32 17.77
CA VAL A 11 9.65 0.75 19.08
C VAL A 11 10.06 -0.71 19.14
N PRO A 12 10.30 -1.27 20.35
CA PRO A 12 10.63 -2.67 20.53
C PRO A 12 9.64 -3.62 19.90
N ALA A 13 10.09 -4.81 19.54
CA ALA A 13 9.26 -5.78 18.81
C ALA A 13 8.03 -6.25 19.61
N ASP A 14 8.19 -6.47 20.92
CA ASP A 14 7.11 -6.84 21.84
C ASP A 14 6.03 -5.76 21.94
N VAL A 15 6.42 -4.49 21.95
CA VAL A 15 5.49 -3.34 21.94
C VAL A 15 4.71 -3.30 20.63
N ARG A 16 5.36 -3.53 19.49
CA ARG A 16 4.65 -3.61 18.18
C ARG A 16 3.68 -4.80 18.13
N ARG A 17 4.10 -5.95 18.63
CA ARG A 17 3.27 -7.15 18.71
C ARG A 17 2.03 -6.91 19.58
N LEU A 18 2.21 -6.29 20.75
CA LEU A 18 1.10 -5.90 21.62
C LEU A 18 0.16 -4.89 20.95
N MET A 19 0.69 -3.91 20.21
CA MET A 19 -0.11 -2.92 19.49
C MET A 19 -1.13 -3.58 18.55
N TYR A 20 -0.72 -4.60 17.76
CA TYR A 20 -1.64 -5.28 16.85
C TYR A 20 -2.76 -6.00 17.61
N LYS A 21 -2.43 -6.70 18.70
CA LYS A 21 -3.43 -7.36 19.57
C LYS A 21 -4.43 -6.37 20.15
N VAL A 22 -3.95 -5.23 20.66
CA VAL A 22 -4.82 -4.17 21.20
C VAL A 22 -5.70 -3.57 20.10
N LYS A 23 -5.15 -3.29 18.90
CA LYS A 23 -5.91 -2.75 17.78
C LYS A 23 -6.99 -3.70 17.31
N HIS A 24 -6.69 -4.98 17.18
CA HIS A 24 -7.69 -5.99 16.81
C HIS A 24 -8.80 -6.07 17.87
N ALA A 25 -8.46 -6.10 19.14
CA ALA A 25 -9.43 -6.10 20.24
C ALA A 25 -10.32 -4.82 20.26
N GLN A 26 -9.87 -3.74 19.64
CA GLN A 26 -10.62 -2.50 19.46
C GLN A 26 -11.43 -2.44 18.16
N GLY A 27 -11.50 -3.54 17.39
CA GLY A 27 -12.29 -3.63 16.15
C GLY A 27 -11.56 -3.19 14.89
N VAL A 28 -10.23 -3.18 14.88
CA VAL A 28 -9.44 -2.91 13.65
C VAL A 28 -9.12 -4.24 12.98
N ASP A 29 -9.68 -4.50 11.81
CA ASP A 29 -9.51 -5.76 11.07
C ASP A 29 -8.30 -5.73 10.14
N ILE A 30 -8.09 -4.63 9.39
CA ILE A 30 -7.02 -4.49 8.41
C ILE A 30 -5.94 -3.53 8.92
N THR A 31 -4.69 -3.91 8.80
CA THR A 31 -3.57 -3.04 9.15
C THR A 31 -2.64 -2.82 7.96
N ARG A 32 -2.52 -1.55 7.51
CA ARG A 32 -1.57 -1.18 6.47
C ARG A 32 -0.17 -1.04 7.07
N ILE A 33 0.76 -1.86 6.57
CA ILE A 33 2.14 -1.97 7.08
C ILE A 33 3.11 -1.48 6.01
N PHE A 34 3.95 -0.48 6.33
CA PHE A 34 4.90 0.08 5.37
C PHE A 34 6.26 0.37 6.00
N CYS A 35 7.27 0.45 5.14
CA CYS A 35 8.55 1.06 5.40
C CYS A 35 8.85 2.02 4.26
N GLY A 36 9.11 3.31 4.54
CA GLY A 36 9.37 4.32 3.52
C GLY A 36 10.56 4.02 2.61
N LEU A 37 11.46 3.14 3.06
CA LEU A 37 12.61 2.66 2.29
C LEU A 37 12.36 1.32 1.59
N ASN A 38 11.14 0.77 1.65
CA ASN A 38 10.80 -0.56 1.14
C ASN A 38 11.68 -1.69 1.71
N GLU A 39 12.23 -1.51 2.91
CA GLU A 39 13.07 -2.51 3.55
C GLU A 39 12.21 -3.62 4.15
N VAL A 40 12.18 -4.76 3.50
CA VAL A 40 11.31 -5.89 3.86
C VAL A 40 11.58 -6.45 5.26
N ARG A 41 12.83 -6.37 5.76
CA ARG A 41 13.18 -6.77 7.14
C ARG A 41 12.44 -5.95 8.20
N ASN A 42 11.98 -4.74 7.86
CA ASN A 42 11.17 -3.90 8.73
C ASN A 42 9.67 -4.22 8.63
N ILE A 43 9.23 -4.78 7.50
CA ILE A 43 7.82 -5.05 7.20
C ILE A 43 7.43 -6.47 7.65
N ILE A 44 8.20 -7.48 7.28
CA ILE A 44 7.90 -8.91 7.51
C ILE A 44 7.57 -9.23 8.98
N PRO A 45 8.34 -8.80 9.99
CA PRO A 45 7.97 -9.08 11.37
C PRO A 45 6.60 -8.52 11.75
N SER A 46 6.23 -7.37 11.21
CA SER A 46 4.92 -6.75 11.46
C SER A 46 3.78 -7.47 10.76
N ILE A 47 4.01 -8.09 9.59
CA ILE A 47 3.04 -8.99 8.94
C ILE A 47 2.74 -10.17 9.88
N HIS A 48 3.78 -10.84 10.40
CA HIS A 48 3.60 -11.97 11.30
C HIS A 48 2.87 -11.58 12.60
N TYR A 49 3.17 -10.42 13.18
CA TYR A 49 2.48 -9.93 14.38
C TYR A 49 1.00 -9.60 14.13
N ALA A 50 0.68 -9.07 12.94
CA ALA A 50 -0.69 -8.80 12.55
C ALA A 50 -1.48 -10.11 12.36
N LEU A 51 -0.92 -11.10 11.66
CA LEU A 51 -1.51 -12.42 11.49
C LEU A 51 -1.73 -13.12 12.84
N GLU A 52 -0.73 -13.10 13.72
CA GLU A 52 -0.85 -13.65 15.08
C GLU A 52 -1.97 -12.98 15.89
N ALA A 53 -2.21 -11.71 15.65
CA ALA A 53 -3.28 -10.97 16.31
C ALA A 53 -4.67 -11.20 15.69
N GLY A 54 -4.78 -11.95 14.58
CA GLY A 54 -6.02 -12.17 13.85
C GLY A 54 -6.38 -11.05 12.86
N MET A 55 -5.44 -10.13 12.57
CA MET A 55 -5.65 -9.03 11.62
C MET A 55 -5.24 -9.42 10.20
N ILE A 56 -5.77 -8.71 9.22
CA ILE A 56 -5.36 -8.78 7.82
C ILE A 56 -4.18 -7.80 7.60
N PRO A 57 -2.95 -8.28 7.36
CA PRO A 57 -1.83 -7.41 7.04
C PRO A 57 -1.88 -6.97 5.58
N GLN A 58 -2.10 -5.69 5.32
CA GLN A 58 -1.93 -5.08 4.02
C GLN A 58 -0.50 -4.56 3.92
N ALA A 59 0.36 -5.27 3.19
CA ALA A 59 1.75 -4.89 3.01
C ALA A 59 1.88 -3.82 1.91
N THR A 60 2.82 -2.89 2.08
CA THR A 60 2.84 -1.67 1.27
C THR A 60 4.16 -1.50 0.53
N LEU A 61 4.05 -1.20 -0.76
CA LEU A 61 5.14 -0.71 -1.60
C LEU A 61 5.09 0.82 -1.64
N CYS A 62 6.09 1.47 -1.07
CA CYS A 62 6.21 2.94 -1.16
C CYS A 62 6.76 3.32 -2.52
N ILE A 63 5.92 3.93 -3.34
CA ILE A 63 6.25 4.29 -4.73
C ILE A 63 7.12 5.54 -4.75
N THR A 64 8.18 5.49 -5.53
CA THR A 64 9.01 6.64 -5.90
C THR A 64 9.52 6.49 -7.32
N PHE A 65 10.11 7.54 -7.87
CA PHE A 65 10.62 7.57 -9.22
C PHE A 65 12.14 7.73 -9.21
N SER A 66 12.84 6.72 -9.73
CA SER A 66 14.28 6.76 -9.98
C SER A 66 14.67 5.62 -10.93
N PRO A 67 15.91 5.61 -11.47
CA PRO A 67 16.36 4.51 -12.33
C PRO A 67 16.38 3.12 -11.66
N VAL A 68 16.38 3.05 -10.33
CA VAL A 68 16.39 1.81 -9.56
C VAL A 68 14.97 1.29 -9.31
N HIS A 69 13.99 2.17 -9.20
CA HIS A 69 12.61 1.83 -8.82
C HIS A 69 11.81 1.42 -10.06
N THR A 70 12.11 0.21 -10.57
CA THR A 70 11.48 -0.40 -11.76
C THR A 70 10.31 -1.30 -11.36
N VAL A 71 9.55 -1.78 -12.35
CA VAL A 71 8.50 -2.79 -12.13
C VAL A 71 9.09 -4.05 -11.50
N GLU A 72 10.23 -4.51 -11.99
CA GLU A 72 10.91 -5.71 -11.50
C GLU A 72 11.35 -5.55 -10.04
N TYR A 73 11.88 -4.37 -9.68
CA TYR A 73 12.26 -4.05 -8.31
C TYR A 73 11.05 -4.16 -7.35
N TYR A 74 9.93 -3.54 -7.71
CA TYR A 74 8.73 -3.58 -6.87
C TYR A 74 8.08 -4.96 -6.84
N THR A 75 8.05 -5.66 -7.96
CA THR A 75 7.50 -7.03 -8.02
C THR A 75 8.27 -7.98 -7.11
N ALA A 76 9.61 -7.90 -7.14
CA ALA A 76 10.45 -8.74 -6.26
C ALA A 76 10.21 -8.44 -4.76
N ILE A 77 9.92 -7.20 -4.41
CA ILE A 77 9.53 -6.85 -3.03
C ILE A 77 8.15 -7.41 -2.71
N ALA A 78 7.17 -7.24 -3.62
CA ALA A 78 5.82 -7.75 -3.44
C ALA A 78 5.82 -9.26 -3.18
N GLU A 79 6.56 -10.04 -3.97
CA GLU A 79 6.69 -11.49 -3.79
C GLU A 79 7.15 -11.85 -2.38
N ARG A 80 8.19 -11.20 -1.87
CA ARG A 80 8.68 -11.45 -0.51
C ARG A 80 7.66 -11.12 0.58
N LEU A 81 6.82 -10.11 0.36
CA LEU A 81 5.76 -9.74 1.31
C LEU A 81 4.58 -10.71 1.24
N ILE A 82 4.23 -11.19 0.06
CA ILE A 82 3.21 -12.23 -0.16
C ILE A 82 3.67 -13.56 0.46
N GLU A 83 4.91 -13.98 0.21
CA GLU A 83 5.52 -15.16 0.84
C GLU A 83 5.52 -15.10 2.37
N ALA A 84 5.64 -13.89 2.93
CA ALA A 84 5.53 -13.67 4.38
C ALA A 84 4.09 -13.74 4.92
N GLY A 85 3.10 -13.94 4.05
CA GLY A 85 1.70 -14.13 4.39
C GLY A 85 0.81 -12.89 4.27
N ALA A 86 1.24 -11.83 3.57
CA ALA A 86 0.37 -10.69 3.30
C ALA A 86 -0.65 -11.04 2.18
N PRO A 87 -1.97 -11.05 2.46
CA PRO A 87 -2.99 -11.30 1.44
C PRO A 87 -3.32 -10.06 0.61
N GLU A 88 -2.81 -8.90 1.01
CA GLU A 88 -3.09 -7.62 0.37
C GLU A 88 -1.80 -6.82 0.16
N ILE A 89 -1.67 -6.20 -1.01
CA ILE A 89 -0.59 -5.29 -1.37
C ILE A 89 -1.15 -3.90 -1.63
N CYS A 90 -0.58 -2.88 -0.98
CA CYS A 90 -0.91 -1.48 -1.26
C CYS A 90 0.20 -0.83 -2.07
N LEU A 91 -0.13 -0.33 -3.25
CA LEU A 91 0.73 0.56 -4.03
C LEU A 91 0.56 1.98 -3.48
N LYS A 92 1.52 2.45 -2.69
CA LYS A 92 1.42 3.71 -1.96
C LYS A 92 2.25 4.80 -2.62
N ASP A 93 1.59 5.64 -3.40
CA ASP A 93 2.17 6.82 -4.03
C ASP A 93 1.88 8.10 -3.20
N MET A 94 2.58 8.24 -2.10
CA MET A 94 2.37 9.32 -1.13
C MET A 94 2.76 10.70 -1.68
N ALA A 95 3.67 10.76 -2.64
CA ALA A 95 4.08 12.00 -3.29
C ALA A 95 3.32 12.28 -4.61
N GLY A 96 2.56 11.31 -5.12
CA GLY A 96 1.86 11.41 -6.40
C GLY A 96 2.80 11.40 -7.61
N VAL A 97 3.98 10.81 -7.49
CA VAL A 97 5.05 10.83 -8.52
C VAL A 97 5.15 9.55 -9.35
N GLY A 98 4.38 8.54 -9.00
CA GLY A 98 4.29 7.29 -9.76
C GLY A 98 3.81 7.57 -11.17
N ARG A 99 4.57 7.09 -12.16
CA ARG A 99 4.17 7.18 -13.57
C ARG A 99 2.97 6.27 -13.80
N PRO A 100 1.86 6.75 -14.39
CA PRO A 100 0.65 5.95 -14.60
C PRO A 100 0.93 4.61 -15.28
N GLU A 101 1.63 4.62 -16.41
CA GLU A 101 2.03 3.40 -17.12
C GLU A 101 2.83 2.43 -16.26
N MET A 102 3.77 2.91 -15.45
CA MET A 102 4.58 2.06 -14.57
C MET A 102 3.70 1.42 -13.48
N LEU A 103 2.77 2.17 -12.92
CA LEU A 103 1.83 1.67 -11.91
C LEU A 103 0.88 0.62 -12.50
N GLY A 104 0.34 0.84 -13.71
CA GLY A 104 -0.47 -0.16 -14.41
C GLY A 104 0.32 -1.44 -14.68
N ARG A 105 1.54 -1.34 -15.22
CA ARG A 105 2.42 -2.50 -15.45
C ARG A 105 2.78 -3.24 -14.18
N LEU A 106 3.03 -2.52 -13.08
CA LEU A 106 3.30 -3.13 -11.77
C LEU A 106 2.08 -3.89 -11.25
N THR A 107 0.89 -3.28 -11.32
CA THR A 107 -0.38 -3.93 -10.95
C THR A 107 -0.56 -5.23 -11.72
N LYS A 108 -0.42 -5.16 -13.05
CA LYS A 108 -0.52 -6.32 -13.94
C LYS A 108 0.50 -7.40 -13.59
N ALA A 109 1.75 -7.03 -13.40
CA ALA A 109 2.82 -8.00 -13.10
C ALA A 109 2.60 -8.76 -11.78
N ILE A 110 2.02 -8.11 -10.77
CA ILE A 110 1.65 -8.76 -9.51
C ILE A 110 0.42 -9.67 -9.73
N LYS A 111 -0.62 -9.18 -10.39
CA LYS A 111 -1.87 -9.94 -10.65
C LYS A 111 -1.66 -11.17 -11.52
N GLU A 112 -0.79 -11.12 -12.51
CA GLU A 112 -0.47 -12.28 -13.37
C GLU A 112 0.18 -13.42 -12.60
N ARG A 113 0.95 -13.12 -11.55
CA ARG A 113 1.63 -14.10 -10.71
C ARG A 113 0.79 -14.54 -9.50
N HIS A 114 0.00 -13.63 -8.98
CA HIS A 114 -0.79 -13.78 -7.75
C HIS A 114 -2.20 -13.22 -7.97
N PRO A 115 -3.04 -13.88 -8.76
CA PRO A 115 -4.39 -13.38 -9.08
C PRO A 115 -5.31 -13.25 -7.86
N GLU A 116 -5.01 -14.00 -6.79
CA GLU A 116 -5.76 -13.99 -5.52
C GLU A 116 -5.43 -12.79 -4.63
N ILE A 117 -4.28 -12.14 -4.84
CA ILE A 117 -3.84 -11.01 -4.00
C ILE A 117 -4.69 -9.77 -4.28
N ILE A 118 -5.21 -9.17 -3.21
CA ILE A 118 -5.92 -7.89 -3.31
C ILE A 118 -4.91 -6.76 -3.47
N ILE A 119 -5.06 -5.98 -4.54
CA ILE A 119 -4.23 -4.80 -4.79
C ILE A 119 -5.02 -3.54 -4.51
N GLN A 120 -4.53 -2.73 -3.57
CA GLN A 120 -5.06 -1.40 -3.28
C GLN A 120 -4.11 -0.31 -3.77
N TYR A 121 -4.65 0.70 -4.47
CA TYR A 121 -3.89 1.88 -4.85
C TYR A 121 -4.21 3.06 -3.94
N HIS A 122 -3.16 3.68 -3.42
CA HIS A 122 -3.19 4.87 -2.56
C HIS A 122 -2.32 5.95 -3.20
N GLY A 123 -2.91 6.87 -3.93
CA GLY A 123 -2.18 7.91 -4.65
C GLY A 123 -2.66 9.31 -4.29
N HIS A 124 -1.69 10.23 -4.10
CA HIS A 124 -1.97 11.65 -3.85
C HIS A 124 -1.98 12.46 -5.15
N SER A 125 -2.75 13.57 -5.16
CA SER A 125 -3.02 14.34 -6.37
C SER A 125 -2.03 15.48 -6.67
N GLY A 126 -1.04 15.70 -5.79
CA GLY A 126 -0.17 16.88 -5.83
C GLY A 126 0.40 17.25 -7.21
N PRO A 127 1.11 16.34 -7.92
CA PRO A 127 1.63 16.58 -9.26
C PRO A 127 0.59 16.50 -10.40
N GLY A 128 -0.66 16.12 -10.11
CA GLY A 128 -1.73 16.03 -11.11
C GLY A 128 -1.81 14.69 -11.87
N LEU A 129 -1.06 13.67 -11.50
CA LEU A 129 -1.05 12.37 -12.19
C LEU A 129 -2.10 11.38 -11.68
N SER A 130 -2.72 11.64 -10.54
CA SER A 130 -3.51 10.66 -9.79
C SER A 130 -4.69 10.04 -10.58
N MET A 131 -5.43 10.83 -11.36
CA MET A 131 -6.55 10.29 -12.16
C MET A 131 -6.05 9.33 -13.23
N ALA A 132 -5.01 9.69 -13.96
CA ALA A 132 -4.39 8.79 -14.95
C ALA A 132 -3.82 7.53 -14.28
N SER A 133 -3.22 7.67 -13.11
CA SER A 133 -2.71 6.52 -12.34
C SER A 133 -3.82 5.58 -11.87
N ILE A 134 -4.96 6.13 -11.42
CA ILE A 134 -6.13 5.34 -11.02
C ILE A 134 -6.66 4.55 -12.22
N LEU A 135 -6.84 5.20 -13.38
CA LEU A 135 -7.31 4.53 -14.59
C LEU A 135 -6.39 3.36 -14.95
N GLU A 136 -5.09 3.60 -15.01
CA GLU A 136 -4.11 2.57 -15.35
C GLU A 136 -4.10 1.38 -14.35
N VAL A 137 -4.16 1.64 -13.06
CA VAL A 137 -4.17 0.53 -12.10
C VAL A 137 -5.49 -0.23 -12.12
N CYS A 138 -6.63 0.44 -12.33
CA CYS A 138 -7.93 -0.22 -12.45
C CYS A 138 -8.01 -1.11 -13.71
N GLU A 139 -7.57 -0.64 -14.87
CA GLU A 139 -7.53 -1.41 -16.10
C GLU A 139 -6.60 -2.63 -16.01
N ASN A 140 -5.62 -2.59 -15.11
CA ASN A 140 -4.67 -3.67 -14.89
C ASN A 140 -4.96 -4.53 -13.65
N GLY A 141 -6.15 -4.38 -13.03
CA GLY A 141 -6.68 -5.31 -12.04
C GLY A 141 -6.52 -4.89 -10.57
N ALA A 142 -6.37 -3.60 -10.28
CA ALA A 142 -6.48 -3.14 -8.89
C ALA A 142 -7.91 -3.34 -8.36
N ASP A 143 -8.01 -3.82 -7.13
CA ASP A 143 -9.30 -4.17 -6.50
C ASP A 143 -9.88 -3.00 -5.70
N ILE A 144 -9.02 -2.15 -5.13
CA ILE A 144 -9.44 -1.09 -4.21
C ILE A 144 -8.67 0.21 -4.54
N ILE A 145 -9.38 1.34 -4.53
CA ILE A 145 -8.81 2.67 -4.72
C ILE A 145 -9.11 3.55 -3.51
N ASP A 146 -8.08 4.18 -2.95
CA ASP A 146 -8.26 5.21 -1.91
C ASP A 146 -8.67 6.53 -2.57
N VAL A 147 -9.77 7.10 -2.10
CA VAL A 147 -10.33 8.37 -2.58
C VAL A 147 -10.64 9.29 -1.41
N ALA A 148 -10.93 10.54 -1.69
CA ALA A 148 -11.42 11.53 -0.73
C ALA A 148 -12.80 12.07 -1.14
N MET A 149 -13.39 12.91 -0.32
CA MET A 149 -14.67 13.56 -0.59
C MET A 149 -14.53 15.08 -0.43
N GLU A 150 -15.22 15.84 -1.27
CA GLU A 150 -15.35 17.28 -1.10
C GLU A 150 -15.85 17.62 0.33
N PRO A 151 -15.34 18.70 0.94
CA PRO A 151 -14.36 19.68 0.42
C PRO A 151 -12.88 19.33 0.70
N ILE A 152 -12.58 18.11 1.13
CA ILE A 152 -11.21 17.69 1.54
C ILE A 152 -10.54 16.78 0.49
N SER A 153 -10.98 16.82 -0.76
CA SER A 153 -10.37 16.13 -1.90
C SER A 153 -9.40 17.02 -2.67
N TRP A 154 -8.65 16.43 -3.61
CA TRP A 154 -7.68 17.11 -4.49
C TRP A 154 -6.44 17.71 -3.79
N GLY A 155 -5.74 18.58 -4.47
CA GLY A 155 -4.52 19.21 -3.97
C GLY A 155 -3.48 18.16 -3.54
N LYS A 156 -3.13 18.16 -2.27
CA LYS A 156 -2.18 17.17 -1.68
C LYS A 156 -2.86 15.92 -1.12
N VAL A 157 -4.17 15.80 -1.32
CA VAL A 157 -4.97 14.66 -0.84
C VAL A 157 -5.26 13.73 -2.02
N HIS A 158 -6.21 12.83 -1.88
CA HIS A 158 -6.66 11.94 -2.94
C HIS A 158 -7.62 12.64 -3.90
N PRO A 159 -7.83 12.09 -5.10
CA PRO A 159 -8.92 12.51 -5.97
C PRO A 159 -10.28 12.37 -5.30
N ASP A 160 -11.23 13.17 -5.77
CA ASP A 160 -12.61 13.09 -5.30
C ASP A 160 -13.31 11.83 -5.78
N VAL A 161 -14.09 11.21 -4.90
CA VAL A 161 -14.78 9.93 -5.17
C VAL A 161 -15.77 10.05 -6.33
N ILE A 162 -16.48 11.18 -6.47
CA ILE A 162 -17.45 11.37 -7.56
C ILE A 162 -16.73 11.43 -8.91
N SER A 163 -15.58 12.12 -8.97
CA SER A 163 -14.75 12.19 -10.16
C SER A 163 -14.19 10.81 -10.58
N VAL A 164 -13.74 10.03 -9.58
CA VAL A 164 -13.23 8.67 -9.85
C VAL A 164 -14.36 7.74 -10.27
N GLN A 165 -15.55 7.87 -9.68
CA GLN A 165 -16.72 7.06 -10.06
C GLN A 165 -17.21 7.39 -11.49
N ALA A 166 -17.04 8.63 -11.93
CA ALA A 166 -17.48 9.09 -13.26
C ALA A 166 -16.50 8.71 -14.38
N MET A 167 -15.31 8.25 -14.06
CA MET A 167 -14.27 7.85 -15.00
C MET A 167 -14.45 6.42 -15.51
#